data_490f9b50cde8ed78698dfebc13c92a59
#
_entry.id   490f9b50cde8ed78698dfebc13c92a59
#
_cell.length_a   1.000
_cell.length_b   1.000
_cell.length_c   1.000
_cell.angle_alpha   90.00
_cell.angle_beta   90.00
_cell.angle_gamma   90.00
#
_symmetry.space_group_name_H-M   'P 1'
#
loop_
_entity.id
_entity.type
_entity.pdbx_description
1 polymer ?
#
loop_
_entity_poly.entity_id
_entity_poly.type
_entity_poly.pdbx_seq_one_letter_code
_entity_poly.pdbx_strand_id
1 'polypeptide(L)'
;DQETPATEVQRSVTVVNGVATFNDLRFVGSITETYQLEFVGNALVSTTSANIRVLPGDVAQLVVTNQPGNVRSGFEVPGQQAGQGSYPTVALADRFGNIVTNDSTTQVRVAIEGGNGGNLAGSTSARITAGYVSFQNVVLNGVISESYRLRFIAGNFSVSAQAISVSPGLPAALQIHTAADGAQAGLAVGTAPRLQVKDAMGNLVTETGQVTVRISTGGSVPAQANVNIANGDVTINGLAFGGAVKSYDVTYQATYGQITLTANQSITITNGVAHAVKMIAQPPTGGLTGERLIPAPKVGLVDIYGNSVAVSGVTISAVLVQTSSAAVTQSVTASVEVATANDGTATFDNLRVIGVPGHAYRLDFTSEGKQKAVSREFTLVHNTAATLEILTQPAADTGSPTRKAGDNIGAYTLRLLDRFGNVITSDSTALIEPRLVGTGGELVLPAGSNGRFTVSNGVVSINNLRLGGLVGQDYKLEFVASSLGLVSTQSNNLQVSFGNPAALRIERQPVTSYQVATPMGIAAPLVRLVDSYGNHVASHSEIVVTAAISSNRNPATLTGTFSATISGGTATFEDLELLATPGTNYFLTFTSTGAHSFTSATSNAFQVA
;
A
#
# COMPACT_ATOMS: atom_id res chain seq x y z
N ASP A 1 -53.46 -72.32 -27.49
CA ASP A 1 -54.91 -72.38 -27.77
C ASP A 1 -55.65 -71.77 -26.61
N GLN A 2 -56.18 -70.56 -26.77
CA GLN A 2 -57.10 -69.93 -25.84
C GLN A 2 -58.45 -70.53 -26.06
N GLU A 3 -58.81 -71.51 -25.25
CA GLU A 3 -60.18 -71.87 -25.12
C GLU A 3 -60.95 -70.76 -24.40
N THR A 4 -61.73 -70.00 -25.10
CA THR A 4 -62.63 -68.97 -24.58
C THR A 4 -63.63 -69.60 -23.62
N PRO A 5 -63.93 -68.94 -22.48
CA PRO A 5 -64.93 -69.48 -21.51
C PRO A 5 -66.32 -69.50 -22.17
N ALA A 6 -66.95 -70.64 -22.06
CA ALA A 6 -68.37 -70.89 -22.33
C ALA A 6 -68.86 -70.41 -23.71
N THR A 7 -68.29 -70.92 -24.79
CA THR A 7 -69.05 -71.10 -26.02
C THR A 7 -69.98 -72.29 -25.79
N GLU A 8 -71.25 -72.10 -26.16
CA GLU A 8 -72.22 -73.19 -26.16
C GLU A 8 -71.64 -74.40 -26.90
N VAL A 9 -71.17 -75.38 -26.10
CA VAL A 9 -70.76 -76.65 -26.69
C VAL A 9 -71.97 -77.56 -26.58
N GLN A 10 -72.73 -77.60 -27.67
CA GLN A 10 -73.81 -78.54 -27.76
C GLN A 10 -73.24 -79.98 -27.82
N ARG A 11 -73.50 -80.75 -26.76
CA ARG A 11 -73.20 -82.17 -26.75
C ARG A 11 -74.56 -82.94 -26.94
N SER A 12 -74.62 -83.83 -27.90
CA SER A 12 -75.82 -84.64 -28.12
C SER A 12 -75.55 -86.09 -27.83
N VAL A 13 -76.51 -86.73 -27.16
CA VAL A 13 -76.52 -88.14 -26.92
C VAL A 13 -77.88 -88.75 -27.35
N THR A 14 -77.85 -89.97 -27.71
CA THR A 14 -79.07 -90.67 -28.10
C THR A 14 -79.84 -91.12 -26.84
N VAL A 15 -81.14 -90.89 -26.81
CA VAL A 15 -82.02 -91.33 -25.75
C VAL A 15 -82.21 -92.85 -25.86
N VAL A 16 -81.89 -93.57 -24.79
CA VAL A 16 -82.06 -95.00 -24.71
C VAL A 16 -83.04 -95.31 -23.53
N ASN A 17 -84.16 -96.06 -23.79
CA ASN A 17 -85.21 -96.37 -22.79
C ASN A 17 -85.75 -95.12 -22.08
N GLY A 18 -85.91 -94.01 -22.78
CA GLY A 18 -86.43 -92.76 -22.24
C GLY A 18 -85.44 -91.94 -21.44
N VAL A 19 -84.16 -92.35 -21.38
CA VAL A 19 -83.10 -91.67 -20.60
C VAL A 19 -81.95 -91.23 -21.52
N ALA A 20 -81.57 -89.97 -21.45
CA ALA A 20 -80.34 -89.44 -22.03
C ALA A 20 -79.25 -89.36 -20.96
N THR A 21 -78.12 -90.10 -21.16
CA THR A 21 -77.01 -90.07 -20.20
C THR A 21 -75.82 -89.43 -20.80
N PHE A 22 -75.32 -88.36 -20.17
CA PHE A 22 -74.13 -87.62 -20.53
C PHE A 22 -72.95 -87.98 -19.58
N ASN A 23 -72.11 -88.93 -19.97
CA ASN A 23 -71.04 -89.49 -19.09
C ASN A 23 -69.71 -88.74 -19.18
N ASP A 24 -69.53 -87.86 -20.15
CA ASP A 24 -68.24 -87.18 -20.46
C ASP A 24 -68.36 -85.66 -20.51
N LEU A 25 -69.40 -85.12 -19.87
CA LEU A 25 -69.54 -83.69 -19.76
C LEU A 25 -68.39 -83.08 -18.96
N ARG A 26 -67.61 -82.19 -19.56
CA ARG A 26 -66.61 -81.41 -18.85
C ARG A 26 -67.07 -79.96 -18.91
N PHE A 27 -67.06 -79.30 -17.78
CA PHE A 27 -67.49 -77.95 -17.64
C PHE A 27 -66.30 -77.01 -17.36
N VAL A 28 -66.13 -75.97 -18.15
CA VAL A 28 -65.14 -74.92 -17.99
C VAL A 28 -65.90 -73.62 -17.79
N GLY A 29 -65.63 -72.92 -16.71
CA GLY A 29 -66.32 -71.71 -16.36
C GLY A 29 -65.61 -70.89 -15.32
N SER A 30 -66.04 -69.62 -15.15
CA SER A 30 -65.58 -68.77 -14.09
C SER A 30 -66.12 -69.18 -12.74
N ILE A 31 -65.32 -69.20 -11.70
CA ILE A 31 -65.76 -69.52 -10.33
C ILE A 31 -66.67 -68.43 -9.73
N THR A 32 -66.76 -67.27 -10.35
CA THR A 32 -67.59 -66.14 -9.90
C THR A 32 -68.99 -66.20 -10.48
N GLU A 33 -69.23 -67.10 -11.43
CA GLU A 33 -70.46 -67.24 -12.10
C GLU A 33 -71.20 -68.50 -11.69
N THR A 34 -72.52 -68.54 -11.89
CA THR A 34 -73.38 -69.70 -11.66
C THR A 34 -73.94 -70.09 -13.00
N TYR A 35 -73.80 -71.36 -13.32
CA TYR A 35 -74.22 -71.94 -14.62
C TYR A 35 -75.33 -72.91 -14.45
N GLN A 36 -76.10 -73.11 -15.52
CA GLN A 36 -77.11 -74.21 -15.65
C GLN A 36 -76.92 -74.88 -17.02
N LEU A 37 -77.11 -76.19 -17.07
CA LEU A 37 -77.18 -76.94 -18.32
C LEU A 37 -78.61 -76.92 -18.81
N GLU A 38 -78.83 -76.52 -20.05
CA GLU A 38 -80.11 -76.64 -20.72
C GLU A 38 -80.12 -77.94 -21.54
N PHE A 39 -81.10 -78.74 -21.35
CA PHE A 39 -81.31 -80.00 -22.05
C PHE A 39 -82.43 -79.77 -23.05
N VAL A 40 -82.19 -79.95 -24.34
CA VAL A 40 -83.11 -79.68 -25.43
C VAL A 40 -83.32 -80.97 -26.24
N GLY A 41 -84.54 -81.42 -26.43
CA GLY A 41 -84.90 -82.54 -27.32
C GLY A 41 -85.74 -82.05 -28.52
N ASN A 42 -85.60 -82.74 -29.66
CA ASN A 42 -86.39 -82.38 -30.84
C ASN A 42 -87.91 -82.37 -30.53
N ALA A 43 -88.53 -81.23 -30.64
CA ALA A 43 -89.94 -80.98 -30.38
C ALA A 43 -90.37 -81.19 -28.92
N LEU A 44 -89.40 -81.20 -27.92
CA LEU A 44 -89.70 -81.28 -26.53
C LEU A 44 -89.42 -79.93 -25.84
N VAL A 45 -90.11 -79.65 -24.75
CA VAL A 45 -89.84 -78.48 -23.93
C VAL A 45 -88.46 -78.64 -23.27
N SER A 46 -87.64 -77.64 -23.36
CA SER A 46 -86.33 -77.66 -22.71
C SER A 46 -86.45 -77.65 -21.19
N THR A 47 -85.48 -78.22 -20.52
CA THR A 47 -85.37 -78.20 -19.08
C THR A 47 -83.97 -77.87 -18.66
N THR A 48 -83.79 -77.19 -17.54
CA THR A 48 -82.51 -76.80 -17.01
C THR A 48 -82.11 -77.61 -15.79
N SER A 49 -80.80 -77.74 -15.61
CA SER A 49 -80.23 -78.35 -14.39
C SER A 49 -80.40 -77.44 -13.18
N ALA A 50 -80.12 -77.90 -12.00
CA ALA A 50 -79.83 -77.11 -10.83
C ALA A 50 -78.57 -76.22 -11.13
N ASN A 51 -78.44 -75.16 -10.38
CA ASN A 51 -77.26 -74.27 -10.47
C ASN A 51 -75.96 -75.05 -10.22
N ILE A 52 -75.04 -74.93 -11.15
CA ILE A 52 -73.69 -75.49 -11.12
C ILE A 52 -72.70 -74.35 -10.74
N ARG A 53 -72.00 -74.53 -9.65
CA ARG A 53 -70.90 -73.65 -9.28
C ARG A 53 -69.59 -74.34 -9.63
N VAL A 54 -68.74 -73.57 -10.36
CA VAL A 54 -67.40 -74.05 -10.70
C VAL A 54 -66.48 -73.84 -9.52
N LEU A 55 -65.71 -74.83 -9.18
CA LEU A 55 -64.60 -74.71 -8.23
C LEU A 55 -63.28 -74.60 -9.00
N PRO A 56 -62.25 -73.92 -8.46
CA PRO A 56 -60.96 -73.89 -9.11
C PRO A 56 -60.40 -75.28 -9.31
N GLY A 57 -59.78 -75.52 -10.46
CA GLY A 57 -59.01 -76.71 -10.73
C GLY A 57 -57.66 -76.70 -9.99
N ASP A 58 -56.78 -77.66 -10.33
CA ASP A 58 -55.44 -77.73 -9.79
C ASP A 58 -54.62 -76.46 -10.22
N VAL A 59 -53.70 -76.05 -9.33
CA VAL A 59 -52.80 -74.94 -9.60
C VAL A 59 -52.00 -75.21 -10.87
N ALA A 60 -52.09 -74.30 -11.85
CA ALA A 60 -51.47 -74.44 -13.14
C ALA A 60 -50.56 -73.21 -13.51
N GLN A 61 -50.77 -72.07 -12.84
CA GLN A 61 -50.03 -70.84 -13.12
C GLN A 61 -50.03 -69.87 -11.92
N LEU A 62 -49.11 -68.93 -11.92
CA LEU A 62 -49.14 -67.71 -11.17
C LEU A 62 -49.67 -66.58 -12.05
N VAL A 63 -50.51 -65.72 -11.48
CA VAL A 63 -51.00 -64.52 -12.17
C VAL A 63 -50.74 -63.27 -11.33
N VAL A 64 -50.33 -62.15 -11.95
CA VAL A 64 -50.18 -60.88 -11.26
C VAL A 64 -51.57 -60.24 -11.21
N THR A 65 -52.15 -60.10 -10.04
CA THR A 65 -53.45 -59.47 -9.83
C THR A 65 -53.36 -57.96 -9.54
N ASN A 66 -52.23 -57.52 -8.96
CA ASN A 66 -51.91 -56.11 -8.83
C ASN A 66 -50.50 -55.92 -9.28
N GLN A 67 -50.33 -55.17 -10.37
CA GLN A 67 -49.03 -54.88 -10.97
C GLN A 67 -48.20 -53.96 -10.04
N PRO A 68 -46.85 -54.10 -10.01
CA PRO A 68 -46.00 -53.15 -9.36
C PRO A 68 -46.05 -51.79 -10.07
N GLY A 69 -46.12 -50.72 -9.30
CA GLY A 69 -46.03 -49.35 -9.79
C GLY A 69 -44.60 -48.86 -9.89
N ASN A 70 -44.43 -47.70 -10.52
CA ASN A 70 -43.16 -47.00 -10.54
C ASN A 70 -42.72 -46.64 -9.12
N VAL A 71 -41.42 -46.66 -8.87
CA VAL A 71 -40.89 -46.54 -7.52
C VAL A 71 -39.70 -45.57 -7.48
N ARG A 72 -39.52 -44.93 -6.38
CA ARG A 72 -38.30 -44.21 -6.04
C ARG A 72 -37.25 -45.22 -5.54
N SER A 73 -36.00 -45.10 -6.07
CA SER A 73 -34.89 -45.98 -5.65
C SER A 73 -34.72 -45.97 -4.13
N GLY A 74 -34.62 -47.15 -3.54
CA GLY A 74 -34.54 -47.30 -2.08
C GLY A 74 -35.88 -47.25 -1.34
N PHE A 75 -37.01 -47.24 -2.06
CA PHE A 75 -38.33 -47.23 -1.48
C PHE A 75 -39.07 -48.52 -1.81
N GLU A 76 -40.11 -48.78 -1.03
CA GLU A 76 -41.00 -49.92 -1.21
C GLU A 76 -41.75 -49.81 -2.54
N VAL A 77 -41.80 -50.93 -3.27
CA VAL A 77 -42.49 -50.99 -4.56
C VAL A 77 -44.01 -50.96 -4.32
N PRO A 78 -44.73 -49.94 -4.77
CA PRO A 78 -46.17 -49.85 -4.60
C PRO A 78 -46.91 -50.75 -5.59
N GLY A 79 -48.17 -51.13 -5.28
CA GLY A 79 -49.09 -51.66 -6.26
C GLY A 79 -49.66 -50.56 -7.16
N GLN A 80 -49.94 -50.89 -8.41
CA GLN A 80 -50.36 -49.90 -9.44
C GLN A 80 -51.85 -49.61 -9.43
N GLN A 81 -52.69 -50.61 -8.98
CA GLN A 81 -54.16 -50.56 -9.07
C GLN A 81 -54.79 -50.00 -7.79
N ALA A 82 -55.48 -48.89 -7.90
CA ALA A 82 -56.31 -48.35 -6.83
C ALA A 82 -57.45 -49.33 -6.52
N GLY A 83 -57.59 -49.68 -5.24
CA GLY A 83 -58.63 -50.59 -4.78
C GLY A 83 -58.27 -52.11 -4.71
N GLN A 84 -57.13 -52.50 -5.23
CA GLN A 84 -56.59 -53.86 -5.18
C GLN A 84 -55.52 -54.08 -4.10
N GLY A 85 -55.37 -53.13 -3.20
CA GLY A 85 -54.32 -53.11 -2.20
C GLY A 85 -53.12 -52.21 -2.57
N SER A 86 -52.33 -51.80 -1.55
CA SER A 86 -51.22 -50.90 -1.69
C SER A 86 -49.93 -51.52 -2.27
N TYR A 87 -49.94 -52.88 -2.50
CA TYR A 87 -48.71 -53.60 -2.83
C TYR A 87 -48.90 -54.57 -4.02
N PRO A 88 -47.82 -54.90 -4.73
CA PRO A 88 -47.86 -55.92 -5.77
C PRO A 88 -48.40 -57.21 -5.24
N THR A 89 -49.40 -57.81 -5.94
CA THR A 89 -50.11 -59.00 -5.50
C THR A 89 -50.11 -60.00 -6.64
N VAL A 90 -49.86 -61.24 -6.27
CA VAL A 90 -49.98 -62.39 -7.18
C VAL A 90 -50.91 -63.42 -6.60
N ALA A 91 -51.52 -64.24 -7.45
CA ALA A 91 -52.39 -65.32 -7.06
C ALA A 91 -52.03 -66.61 -7.79
N LEU A 92 -52.30 -67.72 -7.14
CA LEU A 92 -52.32 -69.02 -7.81
C LEU A 92 -53.61 -69.17 -8.61
N ALA A 93 -53.51 -69.63 -9.84
CA ALA A 93 -54.65 -69.85 -10.70
C ALA A 93 -54.57 -71.22 -11.34
N ASP A 94 -55.75 -71.77 -11.68
CA ASP A 94 -55.83 -72.92 -12.53
C ASP A 94 -55.51 -72.62 -13.97
N ARG A 95 -55.59 -73.63 -14.86
CA ARG A 95 -55.25 -73.42 -16.27
C ARG A 95 -56.24 -72.51 -16.99
N PHE A 96 -57.40 -72.23 -16.38
CA PHE A 96 -58.41 -71.33 -16.95
C PHE A 96 -58.41 -69.95 -16.33
N GLY A 97 -57.52 -69.67 -15.41
CA GLY A 97 -57.34 -68.35 -14.77
C GLY A 97 -58.21 -68.19 -13.49
N ASN A 98 -58.91 -69.19 -13.04
CA ASN A 98 -59.68 -69.14 -11.77
C ASN A 98 -58.73 -69.21 -10.59
N ILE A 99 -58.89 -68.31 -9.63
CA ILE A 99 -58.01 -68.25 -8.45
C ILE A 99 -58.23 -69.46 -7.55
N VAL A 100 -57.13 -70.11 -7.18
CA VAL A 100 -57.16 -71.33 -6.31
C VAL A 100 -57.07 -70.84 -4.87
N THR A 101 -58.24 -70.64 -4.25
CA THR A 101 -58.38 -70.03 -2.92
C THR A 101 -58.15 -70.98 -1.75
N ASN A 102 -58.05 -72.28 -1.98
CA ASN A 102 -57.86 -73.33 -0.94
C ASN A 102 -56.36 -73.56 -0.63
N ASP A 103 -55.42 -72.91 -1.30
CA ASP A 103 -54.01 -72.98 -0.97
C ASP A 103 -53.63 -71.83 0.01
N SER A 104 -53.06 -72.24 1.14
CA SER A 104 -52.48 -71.32 2.15
C SER A 104 -51.12 -71.80 2.61
N THR A 105 -50.44 -72.61 1.81
CA THR A 105 -49.12 -73.19 2.14
C THR A 105 -47.99 -72.82 1.20
N THR A 106 -48.34 -72.58 -0.05
CA THR A 106 -47.33 -72.24 -1.07
C THR A 106 -46.56 -70.93 -0.74
N GLN A 107 -45.28 -71.05 -0.78
CA GLN A 107 -44.36 -69.87 -0.65
C GLN A 107 -44.03 -69.29 -2.04
N VAL A 108 -44.23 -68.01 -2.19
CA VAL A 108 -43.87 -67.30 -3.38
C VAL A 108 -42.65 -66.45 -3.08
N ARG A 109 -41.63 -66.47 -3.94
CA ARG A 109 -40.45 -65.63 -3.88
C ARG A 109 -40.52 -64.61 -5.03
N VAL A 110 -40.12 -63.37 -4.73
CA VAL A 110 -39.93 -62.34 -5.73
C VAL A 110 -38.44 -62.15 -6.03
N ALA A 111 -38.11 -62.03 -7.27
CA ALA A 111 -36.76 -61.73 -7.78
C ALA A 111 -36.84 -60.59 -8.81
N ILE A 112 -35.73 -59.92 -9.01
CA ILE A 112 -35.61 -58.90 -10.07
C ILE A 112 -35.29 -59.58 -11.40
N GLU A 113 -35.91 -59.10 -12.45
CA GLU A 113 -35.64 -59.55 -13.82
C GLU A 113 -35.37 -58.33 -14.69
N GLY A 114 -34.29 -58.40 -15.46
CA GLY A 114 -33.81 -57.27 -16.29
C GLY A 114 -33.14 -56.18 -15.47
N GLY A 115 -32.61 -55.14 -16.18
CA GLY A 115 -31.88 -54.03 -15.59
C GLY A 115 -30.55 -54.41 -14.95
N ASN A 116 -29.54 -53.55 -15.12
CA ASN A 116 -28.22 -53.76 -14.52
C ASN A 116 -28.11 -52.97 -13.20
N GLY A 117 -27.35 -53.52 -12.25
CA GLY A 117 -27.02 -52.82 -11.01
C GLY A 117 -28.14 -52.69 -9.99
N GLY A 118 -29.34 -53.20 -10.29
CA GLY A 118 -30.47 -53.19 -9.34
C GLY A 118 -30.44 -54.35 -8.35
N ASN A 119 -31.03 -54.17 -7.18
CA ASN A 119 -31.25 -55.22 -6.22
C ASN A 119 -32.58 -55.05 -5.46
N LEU A 120 -33.09 -56.14 -4.92
CA LEU A 120 -34.23 -56.12 -3.98
C LEU A 120 -33.73 -56.24 -2.55
N ALA A 121 -34.35 -55.48 -1.67
CA ALA A 121 -34.18 -55.58 -0.23
C ALA A 121 -35.55 -55.77 0.44
N GLY A 122 -35.55 -56.07 1.72
CA GLY A 122 -36.77 -56.28 2.49
C GLY A 122 -37.33 -57.69 2.32
N SER A 123 -38.65 -57.81 2.28
CA SER A 123 -39.35 -59.11 2.30
C SER A 123 -39.50 -59.69 0.89
N THR A 124 -38.53 -60.44 0.41
CA THR A 124 -38.52 -61.03 -0.93
C THR A 124 -39.20 -62.40 -1.03
N SER A 125 -39.85 -62.85 0.04
CA SER A 125 -40.56 -64.12 0.08
C SER A 125 -41.76 -64.01 1.03
N ALA A 126 -42.93 -64.52 0.61
CA ALA A 126 -44.15 -64.47 1.39
C ALA A 126 -45.00 -65.69 1.09
N ARG A 127 -45.85 -66.11 2.07
CA ARG A 127 -46.76 -67.28 1.96
C ARG A 127 -48.12 -66.83 1.43
N ILE A 128 -48.68 -67.62 0.55
CA ILE A 128 -50.03 -67.43 0.03
C ILE A 128 -51.06 -67.63 1.16
N THR A 129 -52.08 -66.80 1.15
CA THR A 129 -53.26 -66.92 2.02
C THR A 129 -54.51 -66.79 1.16
N ALA A 130 -55.40 -67.81 1.24
CA ALA A 130 -56.61 -67.87 0.41
C ALA A 130 -56.31 -67.60 -1.10
N GLY A 131 -55.22 -68.19 -1.60
CA GLY A 131 -54.81 -68.11 -3.00
C GLY A 131 -54.08 -66.85 -3.42
N TYR A 132 -53.91 -65.84 -2.54
CA TYR A 132 -53.24 -64.55 -2.84
C TYR A 132 -52.05 -64.36 -1.93
N VAL A 133 -51.09 -63.59 -2.46
CA VAL A 133 -49.99 -63.04 -1.68
C VAL A 133 -49.66 -61.63 -2.13
N SER A 134 -49.64 -60.70 -1.17
CA SER A 134 -49.23 -59.34 -1.37
C SER A 134 -47.82 -59.15 -0.82
N PHE A 135 -46.94 -58.50 -1.61
CA PHE A 135 -45.56 -58.29 -1.27
C PHE A 135 -45.34 -56.91 -0.64
N GLN A 136 -45.48 -56.89 0.69
CA GLN A 136 -45.13 -55.70 1.50
C GLN A 136 -43.65 -55.67 1.81
N ASN A 137 -43.09 -54.43 1.98
CA ASN A 137 -41.71 -54.21 2.32
C ASN A 137 -40.69 -54.74 1.26
N VAL A 138 -41.09 -54.87 0.02
CA VAL A 138 -40.15 -55.14 -1.07
C VAL A 138 -39.58 -53.82 -1.55
N VAL A 139 -38.32 -53.56 -1.27
CA VAL A 139 -37.62 -52.35 -1.65
C VAL A 139 -36.82 -52.58 -2.92
N LEU A 140 -36.99 -51.74 -3.95
CA LEU A 140 -36.19 -51.77 -5.16
C LEU A 140 -35.14 -50.66 -5.13
N ASN A 141 -33.87 -51.07 -5.05
CA ASN A 141 -32.76 -50.20 -5.31
C ASN A 141 -32.40 -50.30 -6.79
N GLY A 142 -32.58 -49.21 -7.54
CA GLY A 142 -32.42 -49.28 -8.98
C GLY A 142 -31.69 -48.06 -9.58
N VAL A 143 -31.11 -48.26 -10.74
CA VAL A 143 -30.50 -47.23 -11.58
C VAL A 143 -31.54 -46.66 -12.53
N ILE A 144 -31.69 -45.36 -12.62
CA ILE A 144 -32.76 -44.68 -13.37
C ILE A 144 -32.72 -44.92 -14.88
N SER A 145 -31.58 -45.28 -15.44
CA SER A 145 -31.42 -45.60 -16.86
C SER A 145 -31.86 -47.03 -17.22
N GLU A 146 -32.17 -47.82 -16.21
CA GLU A 146 -32.47 -49.22 -16.38
C GLU A 146 -33.99 -49.49 -16.21
N SER A 147 -34.45 -50.57 -16.82
CA SER A 147 -35.84 -51.04 -16.69
C SER A 147 -35.88 -52.39 -15.96
N TYR A 148 -36.66 -52.45 -14.90
CA TYR A 148 -36.74 -53.61 -14.04
C TYR A 148 -38.14 -54.25 -14.12
N ARG A 149 -38.21 -55.57 -13.85
CA ARG A 149 -39.45 -56.30 -13.65
C ARG A 149 -39.33 -57.12 -12.37
N LEU A 150 -40.46 -57.30 -11.68
CA LEU A 150 -40.55 -58.29 -10.61
C LEU A 150 -40.94 -59.60 -11.22
N ARG A 151 -40.19 -60.68 -10.96
CA ARG A 151 -40.50 -62.04 -11.31
C ARG A 151 -40.89 -62.77 -10.03
N PHE A 152 -42.14 -63.27 -9.99
CA PHE A 152 -42.69 -64.04 -8.89
C PHE A 152 -42.51 -65.51 -9.21
N ILE A 153 -42.08 -66.29 -8.24
CA ILE A 153 -41.71 -67.69 -8.40
C ILE A 153 -42.36 -68.52 -7.26
N ALA A 154 -43.12 -69.51 -7.64
CA ALA A 154 -43.74 -70.48 -6.71
C ALA A 154 -43.50 -71.92 -7.22
N GLY A 155 -42.53 -72.63 -6.65
CA GLY A 155 -42.12 -73.94 -7.15
C GLY A 155 -41.67 -73.85 -8.63
N ASN A 156 -42.41 -74.57 -9.51
CA ASN A 156 -42.13 -74.59 -10.95
C ASN A 156 -42.87 -73.47 -11.73
N PHE A 157 -43.74 -72.73 -11.07
CA PHE A 157 -44.49 -71.64 -11.71
C PHE A 157 -43.75 -70.29 -11.54
N SER A 158 -43.75 -69.47 -12.55
CA SER A 158 -43.27 -68.12 -12.47
C SER A 158 -44.02 -67.16 -13.41
N VAL A 159 -44.15 -65.93 -12.96
CA VAL A 159 -44.76 -64.85 -13.76
C VAL A 159 -43.92 -63.58 -13.60
N SER A 160 -43.71 -62.88 -14.71
CA SER A 160 -43.04 -61.56 -14.72
C SER A 160 -44.09 -60.46 -14.75
N ALA A 161 -43.94 -59.45 -13.91
CA ALA A 161 -44.76 -58.26 -13.89
C ALA A 161 -44.42 -57.28 -15.00
N GLN A 162 -45.18 -56.21 -15.10
CA GLN A 162 -44.89 -55.10 -16.00
C GLN A 162 -43.57 -54.42 -15.62
N ALA A 163 -42.98 -53.69 -16.56
CA ALA A 163 -41.77 -52.93 -16.35
C ALA A 163 -42.02 -51.81 -15.32
N ILE A 164 -41.06 -51.64 -14.43
CA ILE A 164 -41.02 -50.61 -13.37
C ILE A 164 -40.02 -49.55 -13.77
N SER A 165 -40.43 -48.28 -13.83
CA SER A 165 -39.53 -47.14 -13.94
C SER A 165 -39.09 -46.71 -12.54
N VAL A 166 -37.80 -46.47 -12.40
CA VAL A 166 -37.20 -46.02 -11.14
C VAL A 166 -36.88 -44.53 -11.21
N SER A 167 -37.32 -43.77 -10.22
CA SER A 167 -36.89 -42.38 -10.02
C SER A 167 -35.75 -42.32 -8.97
N PRO A 168 -34.97 -41.23 -8.91
CA PRO A 168 -33.86 -41.12 -7.97
C PRO A 168 -34.29 -41.28 -6.51
N GLY A 169 -33.42 -41.90 -5.72
CA GLY A 169 -33.59 -42.06 -4.28
C GLY A 169 -33.32 -40.77 -3.48
N LEU A 170 -33.25 -40.90 -2.16
CA LEU A 170 -32.86 -39.77 -1.29
C LEU A 170 -31.39 -39.43 -1.48
N PRO A 171 -30.98 -38.14 -1.27
CA PRO A 171 -29.59 -37.73 -1.28
C PRO A 171 -28.76 -38.59 -0.33
N ALA A 172 -27.67 -39.18 -0.84
CA ALA A 172 -26.82 -40.09 -0.06
C ALA A 172 -25.33 -39.71 -0.14
N ALA A 173 -24.89 -39.06 -1.23
CA ALA A 173 -23.50 -38.65 -1.40
C ALA A 173 -23.39 -37.33 -2.16
N LEU A 174 -22.48 -36.47 -1.70
CA LEU A 174 -22.00 -35.30 -2.45
C LEU A 174 -20.65 -35.65 -3.08
N GLN A 175 -20.55 -35.50 -4.37
CA GLN A 175 -19.32 -35.77 -5.13
C GLN A 175 -18.80 -34.50 -5.82
N ILE A 176 -17.50 -34.29 -5.77
CA ILE A 176 -16.83 -33.29 -6.59
C ILE A 176 -16.59 -33.92 -7.97
N HIS A 177 -17.40 -33.53 -8.96
CA HIS A 177 -17.25 -34.01 -10.34
C HIS A 177 -16.10 -33.31 -11.05
N THR A 178 -15.96 -31.98 -10.83
CA THR A 178 -14.82 -31.18 -11.24
C THR A 178 -14.35 -30.39 -10.04
N ALA A 179 -13.07 -30.50 -9.71
CA ALA A 179 -12.48 -29.74 -8.60
C ALA A 179 -12.27 -28.27 -8.98
N ALA A 180 -12.38 -27.39 -7.98
CA ALA A 180 -11.92 -26.01 -8.15
C ALA A 180 -10.42 -25.97 -8.35
N ASP A 181 -9.93 -25.14 -9.27
CA ASP A 181 -8.49 -24.95 -9.51
C ASP A 181 -8.19 -23.51 -9.95
N GLY A 182 -6.89 -23.13 -9.92
CA GLY A 182 -6.44 -21.79 -10.31
C GLY A 182 -6.91 -20.69 -9.37
N ALA A 183 -6.90 -20.94 -8.05
CA ALA A 183 -7.31 -19.95 -7.06
C ALA A 183 -6.27 -18.86 -6.88
N GLN A 184 -6.65 -17.62 -7.21
CA GLN A 184 -5.92 -16.41 -6.88
C GLN A 184 -6.69 -15.63 -5.83
N ALA A 185 -5.97 -15.06 -4.85
CA ALA A 185 -6.60 -14.38 -3.72
C ALA A 185 -7.56 -13.27 -4.17
N GLY A 186 -8.85 -13.44 -3.83
CA GLY A 186 -9.93 -12.50 -4.15
C GLY A 186 -10.48 -12.55 -5.57
N LEU A 187 -9.97 -13.43 -6.43
CA LEU A 187 -10.46 -13.61 -7.79
C LEU A 187 -11.25 -14.91 -7.92
N ALA A 188 -12.15 -14.95 -8.91
CA ALA A 188 -12.81 -16.19 -9.27
C ALA A 188 -11.79 -17.26 -9.66
N VAL A 189 -12.03 -18.50 -9.22
CA VAL A 189 -11.17 -19.63 -9.59
C VAL A 189 -11.12 -19.83 -11.09
N GLY A 190 -9.97 -20.26 -11.59
CA GLY A 190 -9.77 -20.51 -13.03
C GLY A 190 -10.66 -21.66 -13.53
N THR A 191 -10.84 -22.70 -12.72
CA THR A 191 -11.78 -23.80 -12.98
C THR A 191 -12.87 -23.81 -11.92
N ALA A 192 -14.12 -23.56 -12.36
CA ALA A 192 -15.28 -23.59 -11.47
C ALA A 192 -15.58 -25.05 -11.03
N PRO A 193 -15.80 -25.30 -9.73
CA PRO A 193 -16.12 -26.63 -9.27
C PRO A 193 -17.51 -27.02 -9.72
N ARG A 194 -17.66 -28.29 -10.15
CA ARG A 194 -18.93 -28.94 -10.44
C ARG A 194 -19.19 -30.01 -9.39
N LEU A 195 -20.34 -29.90 -8.75
CA LEU A 195 -20.74 -30.80 -7.68
C LEU A 195 -21.96 -31.61 -8.10
N GLN A 196 -21.99 -32.87 -7.72
CA GLN A 196 -23.12 -33.76 -7.96
C GLN A 196 -23.58 -34.39 -6.67
N VAL A 197 -24.89 -34.37 -6.44
CA VAL A 197 -25.54 -35.10 -5.34
C VAL A 197 -26.24 -36.32 -5.90
N LYS A 198 -25.90 -37.46 -5.36
CA LYS A 198 -26.35 -38.75 -5.83
C LYS A 198 -27.06 -39.51 -4.71
N ASP A 199 -27.99 -40.36 -5.08
CA ASP A 199 -28.59 -41.36 -4.18
C ASP A 199 -27.63 -42.54 -3.94
N ALA A 200 -28.07 -43.53 -3.15
CA ALA A 200 -27.27 -44.71 -2.82
C ALA A 200 -26.92 -45.59 -4.06
N MET A 201 -27.66 -45.46 -5.14
CA MET A 201 -27.43 -46.20 -6.40
C MET A 201 -26.63 -45.38 -7.42
N GLY A 202 -26.22 -44.17 -7.08
CA GLY A 202 -25.45 -43.31 -7.96
C GLY A 202 -26.29 -42.45 -8.91
N ASN A 203 -27.61 -42.43 -8.79
CA ASN A 203 -28.48 -41.57 -9.59
C ASN A 203 -28.40 -40.14 -9.09
N LEU A 204 -28.40 -39.14 -10.01
CA LEU A 204 -28.55 -37.74 -9.63
C LEU A 204 -29.94 -37.52 -9.00
N VAL A 205 -29.95 -36.84 -7.84
CA VAL A 205 -31.22 -36.53 -7.15
C VAL A 205 -31.98 -35.42 -7.88
N THR A 206 -33.31 -35.42 -7.71
CA THR A 206 -34.17 -34.40 -8.36
C THR A 206 -34.59 -33.27 -7.43
N GLU A 207 -34.39 -33.43 -6.13
CA GLU A 207 -34.70 -32.40 -5.16
C GLU A 207 -33.80 -31.20 -5.29
N THR A 208 -34.30 -30.04 -4.87
CA THR A 208 -33.51 -28.83 -4.69
C THR A 208 -32.91 -28.79 -3.30
N GLY A 209 -31.67 -28.35 -3.22
CA GLY A 209 -30.94 -28.18 -1.96
C GLY A 209 -30.08 -26.90 -2.02
N GLN A 210 -29.29 -26.70 -0.98
CA GLN A 210 -28.35 -25.61 -0.90
C GLN A 210 -26.95 -26.17 -0.64
N VAL A 211 -25.98 -25.66 -1.38
CA VAL A 211 -24.54 -25.91 -1.15
C VAL A 211 -23.93 -24.71 -0.47
N THR A 212 -23.28 -24.92 0.65
CA THR A 212 -22.43 -23.94 1.34
C THR A 212 -20.96 -24.33 1.14
N VAL A 213 -20.14 -23.37 0.71
CA VAL A 213 -18.69 -23.54 0.56
C VAL A 213 -18.00 -22.93 1.77
N ARG A 214 -17.13 -23.70 2.40
CA ARG A 214 -16.33 -23.28 3.55
C ARG A 214 -14.85 -23.55 3.26
N ILE A 215 -13.98 -22.72 3.85
CA ILE A 215 -12.52 -22.87 3.77
C ILE A 215 -11.94 -22.91 5.18
N SER A 216 -10.84 -23.60 5.37
CA SER A 216 -10.16 -23.72 6.65
C SER A 216 -9.68 -22.38 7.20
N THR A 217 -9.34 -22.34 8.49
CA THR A 217 -8.97 -21.12 9.23
C THR A 217 -7.89 -20.29 8.53
N GLY A 218 -8.14 -18.98 8.42
CA GLY A 218 -7.28 -18.00 7.76
C GLY A 218 -7.57 -17.80 6.28
N GLY A 219 -8.53 -18.57 5.71
CA GLY A 219 -9.10 -18.31 4.40
C GLY A 219 -10.48 -17.68 4.49
N SER A 220 -11.00 -17.22 3.37
CA SER A 220 -12.34 -16.69 3.22
C SER A 220 -12.95 -17.11 1.88
N VAL A 221 -14.27 -17.07 1.78
CA VAL A 221 -15.02 -17.28 0.53
C VAL A 221 -15.77 -15.97 0.22
N PRO A 222 -15.12 -15.01 -0.45
CA PRO A 222 -15.69 -13.68 -0.68
C PRO A 222 -16.85 -13.68 -1.69
N ALA A 223 -16.95 -14.72 -2.54
CA ALA A 223 -18.01 -14.82 -3.52
C ALA A 223 -18.50 -16.27 -3.67
N GLN A 224 -19.81 -16.44 -3.91
CA GLN A 224 -20.46 -17.75 -4.14
C GLN A 224 -20.30 -18.74 -2.98
N ALA A 225 -20.29 -18.25 -1.75
CA ALA A 225 -20.21 -19.10 -0.55
C ALA A 225 -21.45 -20.00 -0.35
N ASN A 226 -22.62 -19.59 -0.90
CA ASN A 226 -23.87 -20.32 -0.88
C ASN A 226 -24.51 -20.33 -2.26
N VAL A 227 -24.86 -21.50 -2.76
CA VAL A 227 -25.50 -21.67 -4.07
C VAL A 227 -26.61 -22.73 -3.97
N ASN A 228 -27.66 -22.56 -4.75
CA ASN A 228 -28.70 -23.58 -4.87
C ASN A 228 -28.24 -24.68 -5.82
N ILE A 229 -28.59 -25.93 -5.49
CA ILE A 229 -28.38 -27.08 -6.35
C ILE A 229 -29.77 -27.65 -6.72
N ALA A 230 -30.00 -27.88 -7.98
CA ALA A 230 -31.22 -28.45 -8.51
C ALA A 230 -30.87 -29.64 -9.42
N ASN A 231 -31.74 -30.65 -9.44
CA ASN A 231 -31.52 -31.89 -10.20
C ASN A 231 -30.16 -32.55 -9.90
N GLY A 232 -29.69 -32.40 -8.68
CA GLY A 232 -28.47 -33.01 -8.19
C GLY A 232 -27.16 -32.52 -8.83
N ASP A 233 -27.17 -31.44 -9.59
CA ASP A 233 -25.97 -30.94 -10.28
C ASP A 233 -25.85 -29.41 -10.18
N VAL A 234 -24.65 -28.91 -9.92
CA VAL A 234 -24.38 -27.48 -9.89
C VAL A 234 -22.93 -27.20 -10.24
N THR A 235 -22.72 -26.19 -11.09
CA THR A 235 -21.40 -25.57 -11.30
C THR A 235 -21.38 -24.25 -10.57
N ILE A 236 -20.41 -24.06 -9.66
CA ILE A 236 -20.30 -22.83 -8.85
C ILE A 236 -19.45 -21.81 -9.61
N ASN A 237 -20.09 -21.11 -10.54
CA ASN A 237 -19.44 -20.07 -11.31
C ASN A 237 -19.13 -18.84 -10.44
N GLY A 238 -17.96 -18.22 -10.64
CA GLY A 238 -17.55 -17.04 -9.90
C GLY A 238 -17.15 -17.32 -8.44
N LEU A 239 -16.99 -18.59 -8.04
CA LEU A 239 -16.44 -18.93 -6.73
C LEU A 239 -15.07 -18.29 -6.57
N ALA A 240 -14.85 -17.59 -5.46
CA ALA A 240 -13.59 -16.95 -5.14
C ALA A 240 -13.14 -17.34 -3.73
N PHE A 241 -11.81 -17.42 -3.57
CA PHE A 241 -11.19 -17.66 -2.28
C PHE A 241 -10.25 -16.51 -1.93
N GLY A 242 -10.14 -16.21 -0.65
CA GLY A 242 -9.26 -15.17 -0.14
C GLY A 242 -8.45 -15.66 1.04
N GLY A 243 -7.26 -15.10 1.21
CA GLY A 243 -6.37 -15.42 2.31
C GLY A 243 -4.89 -15.32 1.94
N ALA A 244 -4.03 -15.78 2.86
CA ALA A 244 -2.60 -15.86 2.62
C ALA A 244 -2.25 -16.91 1.55
N VAL A 245 -1.14 -16.73 0.87
CA VAL A 245 -0.62 -17.70 -0.11
C VAL A 245 -0.20 -18.99 0.62
N LYS A 246 -1.03 -20.00 0.56
CA LYS A 246 -0.81 -21.35 1.08
C LYS A 246 -1.93 -22.30 0.62
N SER A 247 -1.82 -23.56 0.96
CA SER A 247 -2.89 -24.54 0.77
C SER A 247 -3.93 -24.46 1.89
N TYR A 248 -5.18 -24.68 1.52
CA TYR A 248 -6.34 -24.67 2.38
C TYR A 248 -7.22 -25.87 2.08
N ASP A 249 -7.92 -26.39 3.11
CA ASP A 249 -8.97 -27.38 2.93
C ASP A 249 -10.30 -26.66 2.67
N VAL A 250 -10.96 -27.03 1.59
CA VAL A 250 -12.27 -26.53 1.18
C VAL A 250 -13.28 -27.64 1.43
N THR A 251 -14.34 -27.32 2.16
CA THR A 251 -15.48 -28.19 2.42
C THR A 251 -16.70 -27.66 1.70
N TYR A 252 -17.27 -28.48 0.82
CA TYR A 252 -18.59 -28.28 0.24
C TYR A 252 -19.61 -29.03 1.08
N GLN A 253 -20.66 -28.36 1.53
CA GLN A 253 -21.72 -28.92 2.35
C GLN A 253 -23.06 -28.75 1.63
N ALA A 254 -23.64 -29.83 1.17
CA ALA A 254 -24.99 -29.85 0.58
C ALA A 254 -26.05 -30.18 1.64
N THR A 255 -27.12 -29.38 1.69
CA THR A 255 -28.22 -29.55 2.66
C THR A 255 -29.54 -29.74 1.92
N TYR A 256 -30.25 -30.80 2.27
CA TYR A 256 -31.56 -31.18 1.76
C TYR A 256 -32.49 -31.49 2.94
N GLY A 257 -33.20 -30.48 3.43
CA GLY A 257 -33.98 -30.62 4.68
C GLY A 257 -33.09 -30.99 5.86
N GLN A 258 -33.25 -32.20 6.40
CA GLN A 258 -32.42 -32.68 7.51
C GLN A 258 -31.16 -33.44 7.05
N ILE A 259 -31.02 -33.70 5.76
CA ILE A 259 -29.87 -34.43 5.22
C ILE A 259 -28.73 -33.45 4.93
N THR A 260 -27.56 -33.73 5.49
CA THR A 260 -26.34 -32.95 5.26
C THR A 260 -25.26 -33.88 4.73
N LEU A 261 -24.71 -33.52 3.59
CA LEU A 261 -23.64 -34.23 2.88
C LEU A 261 -22.43 -33.32 2.72
N THR A 262 -21.23 -33.89 2.78
CA THR A 262 -19.99 -33.13 2.65
C THR A 262 -19.05 -33.74 1.63
N ALA A 263 -18.28 -32.88 0.95
CA ALA A 263 -17.16 -33.26 0.11
C ALA A 263 -16.01 -32.27 0.32
N ASN A 264 -14.78 -32.76 0.31
CA ASN A 264 -13.61 -31.96 0.62
C ASN A 264 -12.60 -31.99 -0.53
N GLN A 265 -11.90 -30.87 -0.72
CA GLN A 265 -10.71 -30.80 -1.56
C GLN A 265 -9.67 -29.89 -0.92
N SER A 266 -8.40 -30.06 -1.26
CA SER A 266 -7.35 -29.07 -0.95
C SER A 266 -7.18 -28.14 -2.13
N ILE A 267 -7.00 -26.83 -1.86
CA ILE A 267 -6.75 -25.83 -2.88
C ILE A 267 -5.59 -24.91 -2.43
N THR A 268 -4.70 -24.59 -3.35
CA THR A 268 -3.62 -23.63 -3.09
C THR A 268 -4.03 -22.25 -3.61
N ILE A 269 -4.11 -21.29 -2.68
CA ILE A 269 -4.34 -19.88 -3.05
C ILE A 269 -2.98 -19.25 -3.39
N THR A 270 -2.89 -18.65 -4.57
CA THR A 270 -1.77 -17.82 -5.00
C THR A 270 -2.10 -16.34 -4.77
N ASN A 271 -1.11 -15.46 -4.92
CA ASN A 271 -1.35 -14.01 -4.80
C ASN A 271 -2.38 -13.52 -5.84
N GLY A 272 -3.18 -12.57 -5.42
CA GLY A 272 -4.13 -11.86 -6.28
C GLY A 272 -3.48 -10.70 -7.05
N VAL A 273 -4.30 -9.79 -7.57
CA VAL A 273 -3.81 -8.57 -8.23
C VAL A 273 -3.25 -7.58 -7.22
N ALA A 274 -2.24 -6.81 -7.63
CA ALA A 274 -1.65 -5.76 -6.80
C ALA A 274 -2.69 -4.69 -6.44
N HIS A 275 -2.95 -4.52 -5.16
CA HIS A 275 -3.94 -3.60 -4.59
C HIS A 275 -3.31 -2.44 -3.83
N ALA A 276 -2.18 -2.67 -3.17
CA ALA A 276 -1.53 -1.68 -2.34
C ALA A 276 0.00 -1.73 -2.47
N VAL A 277 0.63 -0.63 -2.14
CA VAL A 277 2.06 -0.55 -1.85
C VAL A 277 2.26 -0.78 -0.36
N LYS A 278 3.28 -1.52 0.03
CA LYS A 278 3.62 -1.85 1.43
C LYS A 278 5.08 -1.58 1.71
N MET A 279 5.38 -1.00 2.86
CA MET A 279 6.77 -0.83 3.31
C MET A 279 7.42 -2.19 3.62
N ILE A 280 8.61 -2.41 3.05
CA ILE A 280 9.48 -3.56 3.35
C ILE A 280 10.65 -3.10 4.22
N ALA A 281 11.31 -2.00 3.85
CA ALA A 281 12.36 -1.39 4.63
C ALA A 281 12.07 0.10 4.84
N GLN A 282 12.14 0.53 6.08
CA GLN A 282 11.90 1.91 6.48
C GLN A 282 13.10 2.79 6.16
N PRO A 283 12.91 4.10 5.90
CA PRO A 283 14.02 5.05 5.87
C PRO A 283 14.73 5.10 7.22
N PRO A 284 15.97 5.64 7.30
CA PRO A 284 16.63 5.88 8.59
C PRO A 284 15.80 6.85 9.45
N THR A 285 16.04 6.89 10.77
CA THR A 285 15.36 7.82 11.68
C THR A 285 15.84 9.26 11.53
N GLY A 286 16.98 9.47 10.87
CA GLY A 286 17.55 10.77 10.55
C GLY A 286 18.47 10.68 9.35
N GLY A 287 18.71 11.82 8.69
CA GLY A 287 19.57 11.90 7.53
C GLY A 287 20.10 13.31 7.33
N LEU A 288 21.19 13.46 6.56
CA LEU A 288 21.69 14.76 6.12
C LEU A 288 20.79 15.28 4.98
N THR A 289 20.40 16.55 5.05
CA THR A 289 19.65 17.16 3.95
C THR A 289 20.46 17.09 2.65
N GLY A 290 19.79 16.68 1.54
CA GLY A 290 20.40 16.55 0.23
C GLY A 290 21.27 15.31 0.02
N GLU A 291 21.47 14.49 1.04
CA GLU A 291 22.20 13.23 0.90
C GLU A 291 21.22 12.04 0.73
N ARG A 292 21.78 10.91 0.30
CA ARG A 292 20.99 9.69 0.16
C ARG A 292 20.53 9.19 1.52
N LEU A 293 19.30 8.70 1.57
CA LEU A 293 18.82 7.98 2.75
C LEU A 293 19.45 6.58 2.80
N ILE A 294 20.21 6.31 3.87
CA ILE A 294 20.86 5.01 4.10
C ILE A 294 20.46 4.50 5.48
N PRO A 295 19.81 3.33 5.61
CA PRO A 295 19.44 2.40 4.52
C PRO A 295 18.40 2.96 3.56
N ALA A 296 18.44 2.51 2.30
CA ALA A 296 17.49 2.90 1.28
C ALA A 296 16.09 2.38 1.61
N PRO A 297 15.04 3.19 1.52
CA PRO A 297 13.67 2.72 1.65
C PRO A 297 13.34 1.68 0.58
N LYS A 298 12.64 0.62 0.97
CA LYS A 298 12.17 -0.42 0.06
C LYS A 298 10.68 -0.65 0.27
N VAL A 299 9.96 -0.74 -0.81
CA VAL A 299 8.53 -1.04 -0.82
C VAL A 299 8.24 -2.23 -1.73
N GLY A 300 7.08 -2.83 -1.59
CA GLY A 300 6.63 -3.92 -2.45
C GLY A 300 5.15 -3.83 -2.72
N LEU A 301 4.72 -4.49 -3.78
CA LEU A 301 3.31 -4.61 -4.12
C LEU A 301 2.69 -5.74 -3.33
N VAL A 302 1.47 -5.53 -2.85
CA VAL A 302 0.66 -6.53 -2.18
C VAL A 302 -0.76 -6.56 -2.72
N ASP A 303 -1.40 -7.73 -2.67
CA ASP A 303 -2.83 -7.86 -2.96
C ASP A 303 -3.69 -7.38 -1.78
N ILE A 304 -5.02 -7.50 -1.90
CA ILE A 304 -5.98 -7.07 -0.88
C ILE A 304 -5.86 -7.86 0.44
N TYR A 305 -5.24 -9.04 0.40
CA TYR A 305 -5.00 -9.90 1.57
C TYR A 305 -3.60 -9.72 2.16
N GLY A 306 -2.78 -8.84 1.57
CA GLY A 306 -1.44 -8.54 2.02
C GLY A 306 -0.36 -9.49 1.50
N ASN A 307 -0.68 -10.37 0.55
CA ASN A 307 0.29 -11.25 -0.09
C ASN A 307 1.17 -10.45 -1.07
N SER A 308 2.47 -10.74 -1.09
CA SER A 308 3.39 -10.11 -2.03
C SER A 308 3.04 -10.47 -3.47
N VAL A 309 3.03 -9.48 -4.35
CA VAL A 309 2.69 -9.63 -5.76
C VAL A 309 3.94 -9.34 -6.60
N ALA A 310 4.46 -10.37 -7.26
CA ALA A 310 5.66 -10.30 -8.09
C ALA A 310 5.31 -9.78 -9.50
N VAL A 311 5.17 -8.46 -9.63
CA VAL A 311 4.93 -7.78 -10.92
C VAL A 311 6.01 -6.74 -11.14
N SER A 312 6.71 -6.83 -12.27
CA SER A 312 7.76 -5.88 -12.67
C SER A 312 7.19 -4.68 -13.45
N GLY A 313 7.94 -3.60 -13.48
CA GLY A 313 7.63 -2.43 -14.32
C GLY A 313 6.53 -1.50 -13.77
N VAL A 314 6.01 -1.75 -12.57
CA VAL A 314 5.04 -0.85 -11.93
C VAL A 314 5.78 0.33 -11.33
N THR A 315 5.48 1.54 -11.79
CA THR A 315 6.09 2.77 -11.25
C THR A 315 5.54 3.08 -9.87
N ILE A 316 6.46 3.30 -8.93
CA ILE A 316 6.17 3.79 -7.58
C ILE A 316 6.91 5.09 -7.37
N SER A 317 6.19 6.13 -6.96
CA SER A 317 6.74 7.47 -6.69
C SER A 317 6.86 7.68 -5.18
N ALA A 318 8.02 8.19 -4.74
CA ALA A 318 8.25 8.61 -3.36
C ALA A 318 8.02 10.12 -3.23
N VAL A 319 7.14 10.53 -2.35
CA VAL A 319 6.80 11.93 -2.07
C VAL A 319 7.16 12.26 -0.63
N LEU A 320 7.92 13.35 -0.42
CA LEU A 320 8.22 13.83 0.93
C LEU A 320 7.04 14.63 1.48
N VAL A 321 6.66 14.32 2.69
CA VAL A 321 5.61 15.00 3.42
C VAL A 321 6.18 15.50 4.74
N GLN A 322 6.09 16.81 5.00
CA GLN A 322 6.40 17.36 6.31
C GLN A 322 5.24 17.07 7.27
N THR A 323 5.56 16.61 8.47
CA THR A 323 4.57 16.23 9.49
C THR A 323 4.55 17.17 10.69
N SER A 324 5.62 17.98 10.88
CA SER A 324 5.68 19.02 11.91
C SER A 324 4.79 20.20 11.55
N SER A 325 4.13 20.79 12.56
CA SER A 325 3.18 21.90 12.41
C SER A 325 3.80 23.29 12.19
N ALA A 326 5.13 23.41 12.27
CA ALA A 326 5.81 24.68 12.06
C ALA A 326 5.76 25.08 10.58
N ALA A 327 5.32 26.28 10.28
CA ALA A 327 5.34 26.83 8.94
C ALA A 327 6.80 26.93 8.46
N VAL A 328 7.12 26.30 7.35
CA VAL A 328 8.47 26.34 6.75
C VAL A 328 8.39 27.13 5.46
N THR A 329 9.25 28.13 5.36
CA THR A 329 9.34 29.01 4.18
C THR A 329 10.15 28.40 3.03
N GLN A 330 10.82 27.26 3.27
CA GLN A 330 11.62 26.57 2.25
C GLN A 330 10.81 25.46 1.58
N SER A 331 11.05 25.27 0.29
CA SER A 331 10.41 24.18 -0.46
C SER A 331 10.98 22.84 -0.04
N VAL A 332 10.07 21.95 0.37
CA VAL A 332 10.40 20.55 0.63
C VAL A 332 10.18 19.80 -0.68
N THR A 333 11.23 19.27 -1.27
CA THR A 333 11.13 18.51 -2.52
C THR A 333 11.82 17.17 -2.41
N ALA A 334 11.09 16.11 -2.65
CA ALA A 334 11.63 14.80 -2.96
C ALA A 334 10.60 14.05 -3.81
N SER A 335 11.00 13.72 -5.00
CA SER A 335 10.18 12.90 -5.89
C SER A 335 11.15 12.03 -6.68
N VAL A 336 11.09 10.74 -6.44
CA VAL A 336 11.85 9.76 -7.21
C VAL A 336 10.90 8.64 -7.61
N GLU A 337 10.91 8.30 -8.87
CA GLU A 337 10.14 7.21 -9.42
C GLU A 337 11.03 5.98 -9.63
N VAL A 338 10.57 4.85 -9.16
CA VAL A 338 11.26 3.57 -9.31
C VAL A 338 10.28 2.53 -9.81
N ALA A 339 10.63 1.84 -10.88
CA ALA A 339 9.86 0.69 -11.36
C ALA A 339 10.16 -0.53 -10.50
N THR A 340 9.12 -1.33 -10.23
CA THR A 340 9.28 -2.59 -9.49
C THR A 340 10.16 -3.59 -10.27
N ALA A 341 11.00 -4.32 -9.56
CA ALA A 341 11.75 -5.46 -10.08
C ALA A 341 10.83 -6.69 -10.27
N ASN A 342 11.36 -7.80 -10.77
CA ASN A 342 10.60 -9.02 -11.05
C ASN A 342 9.94 -9.65 -9.82
N ASP A 343 10.42 -9.32 -8.61
CA ASP A 343 9.85 -9.75 -7.34
C ASP A 343 8.73 -8.82 -6.83
N GLY A 344 8.34 -7.82 -7.61
CA GLY A 344 7.34 -6.82 -7.24
C GLY A 344 7.82 -5.77 -6.24
N THR A 345 9.13 -5.66 -5.99
CA THR A 345 9.71 -4.70 -5.06
C THR A 345 10.37 -3.52 -5.77
N ALA A 346 10.37 -2.36 -5.13
CA ALA A 346 11.09 -1.17 -5.57
C ALA A 346 11.99 -0.68 -4.44
N THR A 347 13.29 -0.50 -4.74
CA THR A 347 14.28 0.02 -3.80
C THR A 347 14.70 1.42 -4.24
N PHE A 348 14.64 2.38 -3.33
CA PHE A 348 14.93 3.78 -3.61
C PHE A 348 16.37 4.14 -3.26
N ASP A 349 17.33 3.49 -3.93
CA ASP A 349 18.77 3.59 -3.63
C ASP A 349 19.35 5.01 -3.79
N ASN A 350 18.75 5.82 -4.64
CA ASN A 350 19.20 7.18 -4.94
C ASN A 350 18.30 8.26 -4.36
N LEU A 351 17.39 7.91 -3.48
CA LEU A 351 16.47 8.89 -2.89
C LEU A 351 17.24 9.89 -2.01
N ARG A 352 17.18 11.16 -2.41
CA ARG A 352 17.75 12.30 -1.68
C ARG A 352 16.62 13.20 -1.22
N VAL A 353 16.69 13.61 0.03
CA VAL A 353 15.66 14.44 0.65
C VAL A 353 16.25 15.80 0.99
N ILE A 354 15.65 16.85 0.47
CA ILE A 354 16.00 18.24 0.78
C ILE A 354 14.89 18.82 1.64
N GLY A 355 15.24 19.23 2.84
CA GLY A 355 14.31 19.81 3.79
C GLY A 355 15.02 20.60 4.88
N VAL A 356 14.24 21.23 5.74
CA VAL A 356 14.75 22.02 6.86
C VAL A 356 15.13 21.12 8.01
N PRO A 357 16.36 21.21 8.54
CA PRO A 357 16.79 20.44 9.70
C PRO A 357 15.93 20.66 10.95
N GLY A 358 15.80 19.61 11.76
CA GLY A 358 15.04 19.65 13.01
C GLY A 358 13.53 19.46 12.82
N HIS A 359 13.02 19.45 11.59
CA HIS A 359 11.63 19.14 11.31
C HIS A 359 11.43 17.65 11.04
N ALA A 360 10.22 17.16 11.37
CA ALA A 360 9.83 15.78 11.10
C ALA A 360 9.22 15.65 9.70
N TYR A 361 9.63 14.60 9.02
CA TYR A 361 9.21 14.24 7.67
C TYR A 361 8.81 12.78 7.59
N ARG A 362 7.99 12.43 6.61
CA ARG A 362 7.73 11.06 6.20
C ARG A 362 7.75 10.96 4.68
N LEU A 363 7.85 9.74 4.18
CA LEU A 363 7.71 9.44 2.75
C LEU A 363 6.36 8.74 2.52
N ASP A 364 5.61 9.26 1.58
CA ASP A 364 4.43 8.60 1.02
C ASP A 364 4.84 7.96 -0.31
N PHE A 365 4.66 6.63 -0.42
CA PHE A 365 4.97 5.87 -1.64
C PHE A 365 3.66 5.58 -2.37
N THR A 366 3.51 6.15 -3.55
CA THR A 366 2.27 6.12 -4.33
C THR A 366 2.47 5.40 -5.66
N SER A 367 1.45 4.72 -6.12
CA SER A 367 1.37 4.12 -7.45
C SER A 367 -0.06 4.24 -7.95
N GLU A 368 -0.25 4.44 -9.24
CA GLU A 368 -1.58 4.64 -9.84
C GLU A 368 -2.52 3.47 -9.53
N GLY A 369 -3.75 3.80 -9.10
CA GLY A 369 -4.79 2.82 -8.79
C GLY A 369 -4.53 1.93 -7.58
N LYS A 370 -3.53 2.25 -6.73
CA LYS A 370 -3.17 1.44 -5.55
C LYS A 370 -3.20 2.26 -4.27
N GLN A 371 -3.47 1.59 -3.16
CA GLN A 371 -3.31 2.22 -1.85
C GLN A 371 -1.83 2.51 -1.59
N LYS A 372 -1.55 3.71 -1.06
CA LYS A 372 -0.17 4.14 -0.76
C LYS A 372 0.40 3.47 0.47
N ALA A 373 1.72 3.36 0.52
CA ALA A 373 2.45 3.08 1.74
C ALA A 373 2.97 4.39 2.36
N VAL A 374 3.05 4.41 3.66
CA VAL A 374 3.55 5.55 4.43
C VAL A 374 4.72 5.07 5.28
N SER A 375 5.84 5.80 5.23
CA SER A 375 6.99 5.50 6.07
C SER A 375 6.78 5.95 7.52
N ARG A 376 7.63 5.47 8.42
CA ARG A 376 7.82 6.12 9.71
C ARG A 376 8.32 7.56 9.51
N GLU A 377 8.16 8.38 10.52
CA GLU A 377 8.77 9.70 10.57
C GLU A 377 10.28 9.62 10.75
N PHE A 378 10.98 10.59 10.17
CA PHE A 378 12.41 10.81 10.34
C PHE A 378 12.69 12.31 10.37
N THR A 379 13.85 12.69 10.92
CA THR A 379 14.30 14.08 10.96
C THR A 379 15.48 14.28 10.03
N LEU A 380 15.66 15.51 9.56
CA LEU A 380 16.85 15.88 8.81
C LEU A 380 17.77 16.70 9.72
N VAL A 381 19.07 16.58 9.50
CA VAL A 381 20.11 17.46 10.01
C VAL A 381 20.75 18.20 8.84
N HIS A 382 21.33 19.37 9.10
CA HIS A 382 22.05 20.14 8.08
C HIS A 382 23.19 19.32 7.46
N ASN A 383 23.55 19.67 6.24
CA ASN A 383 24.74 19.12 5.58
C ASN A 383 26.00 19.84 6.06
N THR A 384 27.17 19.56 5.48
CA THR A 384 28.41 20.24 5.77
C THR A 384 28.32 21.75 5.43
N ALA A 385 29.05 22.56 6.18
CA ALA A 385 29.14 23.99 5.92
C ALA A 385 29.65 24.27 4.50
N ALA A 386 28.93 25.11 3.79
CA ALA A 386 29.22 25.49 2.41
C ALA A 386 29.32 27.01 2.19
N THR A 387 28.68 27.79 3.07
CA THR A 387 28.65 29.25 2.96
C THR A 387 28.76 29.90 4.34
N LEU A 388 29.56 30.98 4.40
CA LEU A 388 29.58 31.91 5.51
C LEU A 388 28.86 33.19 5.03
N GLU A 389 27.71 33.48 5.61
CA GLU A 389 26.86 34.59 5.21
C GLU A 389 26.88 35.71 6.25
N ILE A 390 26.93 36.96 5.79
CA ILE A 390 26.69 38.12 6.65
C ILE A 390 25.17 38.31 6.78
N LEU A 391 24.65 38.02 7.96
CA LEU A 391 23.21 38.13 8.25
C LEU A 391 22.81 39.59 8.53
N THR A 392 23.60 40.25 9.38
CA THR A 392 23.43 41.69 9.69
C THR A 392 24.75 42.41 9.64
N GLN A 393 24.73 43.65 9.22
CA GLN A 393 25.88 44.50 9.12
C GLN A 393 25.46 45.98 9.19
N PRO A 394 26.37 46.90 9.50
CA PRO A 394 26.09 48.33 9.43
C PRO A 394 25.64 48.77 8.03
N ALA A 395 24.89 49.86 7.99
CA ALA A 395 24.54 50.49 6.72
C ALA A 395 25.77 50.93 5.95
N ALA A 396 25.68 50.94 4.63
CA ALA A 396 26.74 51.44 3.76
C ALA A 396 26.93 52.95 3.97
N ASP A 397 28.22 53.38 4.03
CA ASP A 397 28.54 54.81 4.01
C ASP A 397 28.50 55.30 2.54
N THR A 398 27.79 56.41 2.30
CA THR A 398 27.63 57.02 0.97
C THR A 398 28.05 58.47 0.99
N GLY A 399 29.31 58.75 0.65
CA GLY A 399 29.79 60.07 0.30
C GLY A 399 30.02 61.10 1.42
N SER A 400 29.42 60.95 2.58
CA SER A 400 29.65 61.82 3.75
C SER A 400 29.64 60.99 5.03
N PRO A 401 30.73 60.28 5.32
CA PRO A 401 30.78 59.38 6.47
C PRO A 401 30.73 60.17 7.77
N THR A 402 29.83 59.74 8.65
CA THR A 402 29.73 60.27 10.03
C THR A 402 30.69 59.57 10.99
N ARG A 403 31.22 58.42 10.61
CA ARG A 403 32.18 57.60 11.39
C ARG A 403 33.57 58.22 11.28
N LYS A 404 34.18 58.51 12.41
CA LYS A 404 35.57 58.98 12.44
C LYS A 404 36.55 57.81 12.28
N ALA A 405 37.70 58.06 11.68
CA ALA A 405 38.80 57.12 11.67
C ALA A 405 39.19 56.72 13.12
N GLY A 406 39.16 55.41 13.37
CA GLY A 406 39.34 54.83 14.70
C GLY A 406 38.06 54.56 15.51
N ASP A 407 36.89 54.94 14.97
CA ASP A 407 35.61 54.65 15.63
C ASP A 407 35.17 53.21 15.43
N ASN A 408 34.28 52.75 16.30
CA ASN A 408 33.59 51.46 16.17
C ASN A 408 32.72 51.45 14.90
N ILE A 409 32.89 50.40 14.12
CA ILE A 409 32.17 50.26 12.84
C ILE A 409 30.78 49.56 12.96
N GLY A 410 30.37 49.21 14.19
CA GLY A 410 29.11 48.55 14.44
C GLY A 410 29.23 47.02 14.55
N ALA A 411 28.10 46.39 14.71
CA ALA A 411 28.02 44.97 14.89
C ALA A 411 27.81 44.21 13.57
N TYR A 412 28.45 43.05 13.46
CA TYR A 412 28.23 42.08 12.40
C TYR A 412 27.70 40.81 12.99
N THR A 413 26.66 40.25 12.39
CA THR A 413 26.22 38.90 12.69
C THR A 413 26.39 38.05 11.45
N LEU A 414 27.05 36.90 11.59
CA LEU A 414 27.25 35.96 10.50
C LEU A 414 26.66 34.61 10.88
N ARG A 415 26.35 33.82 9.87
CA ARG A 415 25.88 32.45 10.04
C ARG A 415 26.56 31.50 9.05
N LEU A 416 26.80 30.28 9.52
CA LEU A 416 27.25 29.17 8.71
C LEU A 416 26.03 28.49 8.09
N LEU A 417 26.07 28.32 6.79
CA LEU A 417 25.00 27.66 6.04
C LEU A 417 25.54 26.44 5.30
N ASP A 418 24.69 25.39 5.20
CA ASP A 418 24.94 24.32 4.24
C ASP A 418 24.60 24.78 2.80
N ARG A 419 24.87 23.92 1.82
CA ARG A 419 24.58 24.21 0.40
C ARG A 419 23.10 24.42 0.08
N PHE A 420 22.20 24.09 1.01
CA PHE A 420 20.74 24.25 0.89
C PHE A 420 20.23 25.48 1.65
N GLY A 421 21.13 26.26 2.26
CA GLY A 421 20.78 27.44 3.01
C GLY A 421 20.35 27.19 4.46
N ASN A 422 20.53 25.97 4.97
CA ASN A 422 20.21 25.68 6.37
C ASN A 422 21.35 26.10 7.29
N VAL A 423 21.03 26.71 8.43
CA VAL A 423 22.01 27.08 9.44
C VAL A 423 22.60 25.82 10.07
N ILE A 424 23.92 25.76 10.23
CA ILE A 424 24.67 24.67 10.85
C ILE A 424 24.59 24.76 12.37
N THR A 425 23.44 24.52 12.93
CA THR A 425 23.19 24.71 14.37
C THR A 425 24.02 23.80 15.29
N SER A 426 24.65 22.77 14.76
CA SER A 426 25.55 21.89 15.52
C SER A 426 26.97 22.42 15.64
N ASP A 427 27.36 23.46 14.87
CA ASP A 427 28.70 24.01 14.96
C ASP A 427 28.77 25.09 16.05
N SER A 428 29.61 24.85 17.02
CA SER A 428 29.98 25.79 18.09
C SER A 428 31.49 25.84 18.26
N THR A 429 32.26 25.53 17.20
CA THR A 429 33.73 25.42 17.25
C THR A 429 34.42 26.21 16.16
N ALA A 430 33.76 26.51 15.04
CA ALA A 430 34.35 27.26 13.96
C ALA A 430 34.77 28.65 14.44
N LEU A 431 35.94 29.08 13.99
CA LEU A 431 36.54 30.39 14.30
C LEU A 431 36.45 31.29 13.08
N ILE A 432 35.88 32.47 13.26
CA ILE A 432 35.71 33.47 12.21
C ILE A 432 36.69 34.63 12.43
N GLU A 433 37.46 34.96 11.41
CA GLU A 433 38.44 36.04 11.39
C GLU A 433 37.96 37.16 10.45
N PRO A 434 37.76 38.40 10.95
CA PRO A 434 37.49 39.55 10.09
C PRO A 434 38.76 40.00 9.38
N ARG A 435 38.67 40.34 8.09
CA ARG A 435 39.74 40.90 7.29
C ARG A 435 39.29 42.18 6.63
N LEU A 436 40.16 43.17 6.63
CA LEU A 436 39.94 44.44 5.92
C LEU A 436 40.28 44.27 4.43
N VAL A 437 39.40 44.71 3.59
CA VAL A 437 39.59 44.85 2.13
C VAL A 437 39.62 46.33 1.80
N GLY A 438 40.74 46.79 1.24
CA GLY A 438 41.03 48.21 0.93
C GLY A 438 42.48 48.54 1.26
N THR A 439 42.98 49.63 0.70
CA THR A 439 44.37 50.08 0.89
C THR A 439 44.45 51.25 1.88
N GLY A 440 45.51 51.31 2.68
CA GLY A 440 45.76 52.44 3.60
C GLY A 440 44.83 52.46 4.82
N GLY A 441 44.16 51.33 5.11
CA GLY A 441 43.34 51.16 6.31
C GLY A 441 43.91 50.12 7.27
N GLU A 442 43.44 50.17 8.49
CA GLU A 442 43.76 49.24 9.57
C GLU A 442 42.48 48.80 10.28
N LEU A 443 42.31 47.50 10.47
CA LEU A 443 41.23 46.95 11.30
C LEU A 443 41.75 46.73 12.74
N VAL A 444 41.24 47.54 13.64
CA VAL A 444 41.60 47.42 15.07
C VAL A 444 40.60 46.48 15.74
N LEU A 445 41.12 45.41 16.30
CA LEU A 445 40.36 44.37 16.96
C LEU A 445 39.97 44.77 18.42
N PRO A 446 38.94 44.20 19.01
CA PRO A 446 38.56 44.43 20.39
C PRO A 446 39.74 44.11 21.33
N ALA A 447 39.91 44.90 22.39
CA ALA A 447 40.93 44.69 23.40
C ALA A 447 40.85 43.27 24.00
N GLY A 448 42.00 42.57 24.04
CA GLY A 448 42.06 41.19 24.50
C GLY A 448 41.57 40.11 23.53
N SER A 449 41.14 40.52 22.33
CA SER A 449 40.76 39.59 21.25
C SER A 449 42.02 39.10 20.53
N ASN A 450 42.06 37.81 20.20
CA ASN A 450 43.06 37.24 19.29
C ASN A 450 42.65 37.34 17.79
N GLY A 451 41.57 38.05 17.50
CA GLY A 451 41.05 38.21 16.14
C GLY A 451 40.17 37.06 15.66
N ARG A 452 39.89 36.10 16.53
CA ARG A 452 39.09 34.92 16.25
C ARG A 452 37.84 34.90 17.09
N PHE A 453 36.70 34.76 16.43
CA PHE A 453 35.39 34.79 17.05
C PHE A 453 34.73 33.42 16.88
N THR A 454 34.38 32.78 17.99
CA THR A 454 33.81 31.43 17.98
C THR A 454 32.33 31.47 17.58
N VAL A 455 31.95 30.62 16.68
CA VAL A 455 30.57 30.37 16.29
C VAL A 455 29.85 29.69 17.46
N SER A 456 28.59 29.99 17.68
CA SER A 456 27.70 29.31 18.63
C SER A 456 26.39 28.96 17.90
N ASN A 457 26.06 27.69 17.87
CA ASN A 457 24.89 27.18 17.13
C ASN A 457 24.81 27.71 15.69
N GLY A 458 25.95 27.73 15.00
CA GLY A 458 26.05 28.17 13.61
C GLY A 458 26.03 29.68 13.40
N VAL A 459 25.98 30.49 14.46
CA VAL A 459 25.92 31.95 14.39
C VAL A 459 27.05 32.58 15.20
N VAL A 460 27.61 33.70 14.72
CA VAL A 460 28.59 34.48 15.44
C VAL A 460 28.24 35.94 15.38
N SER A 461 28.38 36.66 16.50
CA SER A 461 28.26 38.11 16.57
C SER A 461 29.61 38.72 16.87
N ILE A 462 30.04 39.64 16.01
CA ILE A 462 31.33 40.33 16.10
C ILE A 462 31.07 41.82 16.35
N ASN A 463 31.48 42.28 17.50
CA ASN A 463 31.29 43.66 17.95
C ASN A 463 32.61 44.33 18.26
N ASN A 464 32.58 45.68 18.37
CA ASN A 464 33.70 46.49 18.80
C ASN A 464 34.91 46.45 17.83
N LEU A 465 34.69 46.12 16.57
CA LEU A 465 35.70 46.34 15.57
C LEU A 465 35.81 47.86 15.29
N ARG A 466 37.05 48.37 15.13
CA ARG A 466 37.30 49.76 14.79
C ARG A 466 38.03 49.86 13.45
N LEU A 467 37.68 50.86 12.67
CA LEU A 467 38.31 51.10 11.37
C LEU A 467 39.17 52.33 11.42
N GLY A 468 40.47 52.13 11.33
CA GLY A 468 41.43 53.20 10.99
C GLY A 468 41.57 53.27 9.48
N GLY A 469 41.57 54.48 8.92
CA GLY A 469 41.65 54.58 7.47
C GLY A 469 41.83 56.00 6.97
N LEU A 470 42.03 56.12 5.67
CA LEU A 470 42.16 57.40 4.96
C LEU A 470 40.82 57.94 4.49
N VAL A 471 40.55 59.19 4.70
CA VAL A 471 39.38 59.92 4.19
C VAL A 471 39.32 59.80 2.67
N GLY A 472 38.10 59.46 2.16
CA GLY A 472 37.84 59.29 0.73
C GLY A 472 38.24 57.94 0.14
N GLN A 473 38.69 57.03 0.98
CA GLN A 473 38.91 55.64 0.59
C GLN A 473 37.70 54.76 0.99
N ASP A 474 37.43 53.77 0.16
CA ASP A 474 36.40 52.75 0.40
C ASP A 474 37.02 51.51 1.05
N TYR A 475 36.40 51.03 2.10
CA TYR A 475 36.80 49.85 2.82
C TYR A 475 35.63 48.87 2.89
N LYS A 476 35.93 47.58 2.93
CA LYS A 476 34.97 46.50 3.17
C LYS A 476 35.57 45.49 4.12
N LEU A 477 34.73 44.72 4.78
CA LEU A 477 35.16 43.55 5.50
C LEU A 477 34.79 42.28 4.74
N GLU A 478 35.67 41.32 4.77
CA GLU A 478 35.37 39.93 4.52
C GLU A 478 35.64 39.11 5.80
N PHE A 479 34.94 38.02 5.97
CA PHE A 479 35.11 37.17 7.14
C PHE A 479 35.52 35.78 6.69
N VAL A 480 36.50 35.20 7.36
CA VAL A 480 37.11 33.93 6.96
C VAL A 480 36.92 32.90 8.06
N ALA A 481 36.36 31.76 7.70
CA ALA A 481 36.35 30.56 8.54
C ALA A 481 37.46 29.62 8.05
N SER A 482 38.71 29.86 8.49
CA SER A 482 39.89 29.18 7.93
C SER A 482 39.85 27.66 8.08
N SER A 483 39.30 27.14 9.21
CA SER A 483 39.13 25.69 9.45
C SER A 483 38.17 25.01 8.48
N LEU A 484 37.27 25.78 7.87
CA LEU A 484 36.26 25.30 6.93
C LEU A 484 36.55 25.65 5.48
N GLY A 485 37.58 26.50 5.23
CA GLY A 485 37.91 27.01 3.90
C GLY A 485 36.87 27.99 3.33
N LEU A 486 36.05 28.61 4.19
CA LEU A 486 34.95 29.48 3.78
C LEU A 486 35.32 30.95 3.95
N VAL A 487 34.90 31.76 2.97
CA VAL A 487 35.00 33.22 3.01
C VAL A 487 33.62 33.80 2.72
N SER A 488 33.20 34.81 3.48
CA SER A 488 31.94 35.51 3.25
C SER A 488 31.99 36.37 1.97
N THR A 489 30.83 36.81 1.52
CA THR A 489 30.74 37.97 0.64
C THR A 489 31.32 39.19 1.35
N GLN A 490 31.78 40.18 0.59
CA GLN A 490 32.23 41.43 1.18
C GLN A 490 31.08 42.19 1.84
N SER A 491 31.39 42.88 2.93
CA SER A 491 30.43 43.75 3.63
C SER A 491 30.00 44.95 2.75
N ASN A 492 29.04 45.70 3.26
CA ASN A 492 28.75 47.03 2.77
C ASN A 492 29.99 47.91 2.78
N ASN A 493 29.98 48.94 1.93
CA ASN A 493 31.03 49.93 1.87
C ASN A 493 31.13 50.72 3.17
N LEU A 494 32.34 50.85 3.67
CA LEU A 494 32.70 51.63 4.85
C LEU A 494 33.61 52.76 4.47
N GLN A 495 33.31 53.97 4.90
CA GLN A 495 34.14 55.14 4.76
C GLN A 495 34.40 55.79 6.13
N VAL A 496 35.46 56.56 6.24
CA VAL A 496 35.74 57.29 7.48
C VAL A 496 35.92 58.80 7.17
N SER A 497 35.48 59.61 8.11
CA SER A 497 35.91 61.01 8.22
C SER A 497 37.20 61.10 9.03
N PHE A 498 37.81 62.24 9.10
CA PHE A 498 38.99 62.41 9.94
C PHE A 498 38.68 62.13 11.43
N GLY A 499 39.62 61.49 12.10
CA GLY A 499 39.56 61.15 13.52
C GLY A 499 39.91 62.36 14.40
N ASN A 500 40.21 62.07 15.65
CA ASN A 500 40.70 63.10 16.58
C ASN A 500 42.11 63.50 16.23
N PRO A 501 42.45 64.83 16.39
CA PRO A 501 43.81 65.31 16.16
C PRO A 501 44.84 64.50 16.96
N ALA A 502 45.95 64.17 16.33
CA ALA A 502 47.03 63.39 16.93
C ALA A 502 48.42 63.96 16.73
N ALA A 503 48.64 64.64 15.58
CA ALA A 503 50.00 65.17 15.24
C ALA A 503 49.91 66.36 14.33
N LEU A 504 50.99 67.08 14.29
CA LEU A 504 51.27 68.10 13.24
C LEU A 504 52.08 67.46 12.09
N ARG A 505 51.70 67.73 10.87
CA ARG A 505 52.42 67.29 9.65
C ARG A 505 52.71 68.44 8.75
N ILE A 506 53.98 68.57 8.28
CA ILE A 506 54.34 69.57 7.32
C ILE A 506 53.89 69.14 5.92
N GLU A 507 52.90 69.80 5.40
CA GLU A 507 52.32 69.52 4.08
C GLU A 507 53.19 70.18 2.95
N ARG A 508 53.60 71.40 3.20
CA ARG A 508 54.57 72.10 2.32
C ARG A 508 55.84 72.36 3.10
N GLN A 509 56.92 71.72 2.68
CA GLN A 509 58.25 71.91 3.25
C GLN A 509 58.79 73.29 2.92
N PRO A 510 59.70 73.85 3.74
CA PRO A 510 60.46 75.01 3.36
C PRO A 510 61.15 74.79 1.99
N VAL A 511 61.24 75.81 1.19
CA VAL A 511 62.10 75.78 -0.01
C VAL A 511 63.56 75.61 0.38
N THR A 512 64.40 75.13 -0.52
CA THR A 512 65.82 74.80 -0.21
C THR A 512 66.68 75.98 0.19
N SER A 513 66.24 77.20 -0.16
CA SER A 513 66.94 78.41 0.21
C SER A 513 66.02 79.63 0.31
N TYR A 514 66.20 80.45 1.36
CA TYR A 514 65.49 81.71 1.57
C TYR A 514 66.49 82.87 1.59
N GLN A 515 66.05 84.11 1.29
CA GLN A 515 66.84 85.34 1.48
C GLN A 515 66.81 85.75 2.96
N VAL A 516 67.99 86.22 3.48
CA VAL A 516 68.04 86.71 4.88
C VAL A 516 67.11 87.90 5.07
N ALA A 517 66.38 87.88 6.21
CA ALA A 517 65.47 88.95 6.59
C ALA A 517 64.40 89.27 5.53
N THR A 518 63.92 88.23 4.81
CA THR A 518 62.88 88.39 3.81
C THR A 518 61.73 87.45 4.19
N PRO A 519 60.45 87.88 4.17
CA PRO A 519 59.32 87.04 4.44
C PRO A 519 59.28 85.82 3.51
N MET A 520 59.00 84.66 4.05
CA MET A 520 58.91 83.38 3.29
C MET A 520 57.75 83.38 2.28
N GLY A 521 56.76 84.27 2.49
CA GLY A 521 55.64 84.44 1.57
C GLY A 521 54.88 83.12 1.26
N ILE A 522 54.44 83.02 0.02
CA ILE A 522 53.69 81.82 -0.43
C ILE A 522 54.53 80.54 -0.43
N ALA A 523 55.85 80.64 -0.29
CA ALA A 523 56.76 79.52 -0.17
C ALA A 523 56.96 79.07 1.29
N ALA A 524 56.34 79.74 2.24
CA ALA A 524 56.39 79.38 3.65
C ALA A 524 55.87 77.96 3.91
N PRO A 525 56.38 77.30 4.91
CA PRO A 525 55.85 75.96 5.34
C PRO A 525 54.37 76.02 5.63
N LEU A 526 53.71 75.01 5.20
CA LEU A 526 52.30 74.77 5.54
C LEU A 526 52.21 73.56 6.51
N VAL A 527 51.66 73.76 7.67
CA VAL A 527 51.51 72.72 8.70
C VAL A 527 50.04 72.34 8.80
N ARG A 528 49.77 71.07 8.71
CA ARG A 528 48.43 70.53 8.89
C ARG A 528 48.33 69.76 10.23
N LEU A 529 47.16 69.87 10.81
CA LEU A 529 46.76 69.05 11.89
C LEU A 529 46.26 67.74 11.29
N VAL A 530 46.78 66.59 11.76
CA VAL A 530 46.42 65.30 11.26
C VAL A 530 45.99 64.38 12.42
N ASP A 531 45.09 63.43 12.10
CA ASP A 531 44.75 62.34 13.05
C ASP A 531 45.86 61.28 13.06
N SER A 532 45.64 60.19 13.87
CA SER A 532 46.62 59.11 13.98
C SER A 532 46.80 58.31 12.68
N TYR A 533 45.90 58.45 11.73
CA TYR A 533 45.96 57.82 10.41
C TYR A 533 46.48 58.70 9.32
N GLY A 534 46.79 59.96 9.66
CA GLY A 534 47.37 60.95 8.71
C GLY A 534 46.30 61.73 7.95
N ASN A 535 45.02 61.65 8.29
CA ASN A 535 43.99 62.46 7.65
C ASN A 535 44.04 63.91 8.16
N HIS A 536 43.84 64.88 7.27
CA HIS A 536 43.72 66.30 7.60
C HIS A 536 42.46 66.53 8.48
N VAL A 537 42.71 67.11 9.68
CA VAL A 537 41.64 67.38 10.66
C VAL A 537 41.21 68.85 10.51
N ALA A 538 40.22 69.13 9.67
CA ALA A 538 39.80 70.48 9.28
C ALA A 538 38.90 71.18 10.35
N SER A 539 38.43 70.47 11.38
CA SER A 539 37.43 71.01 12.30
C SER A 539 37.96 71.79 13.51
N HIS A 540 39.28 71.97 13.66
CA HIS A 540 39.85 72.62 14.81
C HIS A 540 40.45 73.98 14.38
N SER A 541 40.10 75.02 15.12
CA SER A 541 40.52 76.42 14.82
C SER A 541 41.16 77.17 15.99
N GLU A 542 41.28 76.56 17.14
CA GLU A 542 41.81 77.26 18.35
C GLU A 542 43.22 76.82 18.78
N ILE A 543 43.84 75.98 18.00
CA ILE A 543 45.17 75.45 18.29
C ILE A 543 46.19 76.40 17.72
N VAL A 544 47.13 76.86 18.57
CA VAL A 544 48.27 77.71 18.14
C VAL A 544 49.49 76.84 17.85
N VAL A 545 50.03 76.98 16.65
CA VAL A 545 51.26 76.30 16.23
C VAL A 545 52.37 77.30 16.26
N THR A 546 53.45 77.00 16.99
CA THR A 546 54.64 77.86 17.10
C THR A 546 55.78 77.20 16.34
N ALA A 547 56.41 78.00 15.45
CA ALA A 547 57.62 77.65 14.74
C ALA A 547 58.83 78.03 15.56
N ALA A 548 59.76 77.10 15.72
CA ALA A 548 61.06 77.34 16.34
C ALA A 548 62.15 76.89 15.39
N ILE A 549 63.26 77.66 15.34
CA ILE A 549 64.40 77.31 14.50
C ILE A 549 65.37 76.46 15.32
N SER A 550 65.96 75.51 14.64
CA SER A 550 67.09 74.75 15.18
C SER A 550 68.20 74.66 14.13
N SER A 551 69.39 74.67 14.59
CA SER A 551 70.55 74.45 13.74
C SER A 551 71.62 73.66 14.48
N ASN A 552 72.43 72.94 13.78
CA ASN A 552 73.51 72.16 14.37
C ASN A 552 74.71 72.94 14.87
N ARG A 553 74.85 74.24 14.43
CA ARG A 553 76.08 74.97 14.67
C ARG A 553 75.96 76.49 14.82
N ASN A 554 75.01 77.18 14.27
CA ASN A 554 74.97 78.64 14.21
C ASN A 554 73.70 79.24 14.79
N PRO A 555 73.80 80.36 15.57
CA PRO A 555 72.61 81.03 16.06
C PRO A 555 71.75 81.56 14.92
N ALA A 556 70.45 81.47 15.03
CA ALA A 556 69.43 81.99 14.13
C ALA A 556 68.26 82.54 14.95
N THR A 557 67.63 83.58 14.43
CA THR A 557 66.44 84.14 15.05
C THR A 557 65.32 84.19 14.05
N LEU A 558 64.13 83.72 14.48
CA LEU A 558 62.92 83.93 13.69
C LEU A 558 62.31 85.27 14.05
N THR A 559 61.89 86.01 13.04
CA THR A 559 61.10 87.22 13.15
C THR A 559 59.83 87.12 12.31
N GLY A 560 58.91 88.07 12.42
CA GLY A 560 57.59 87.96 11.85
C GLY A 560 56.67 87.12 12.68
N THR A 561 55.65 86.57 12.08
CA THR A 561 54.64 85.73 12.74
C THR A 561 55.13 84.28 12.86
N PHE A 562 55.76 83.91 13.96
CA PHE A 562 56.25 82.55 14.29
C PHE A 562 55.27 81.74 15.07
N SER A 563 54.10 82.32 15.40
CA SER A 563 52.96 81.57 16.05
C SER A 563 51.71 81.81 15.25
N ALA A 564 51.14 80.82 14.64
CA ALA A 564 49.91 80.86 13.83
C ALA A 564 48.79 80.00 14.45
N THR A 565 47.60 80.56 14.50
CA THR A 565 46.42 79.82 14.90
C THR A 565 45.93 78.94 13.72
N ILE A 566 45.67 77.66 13.99
CA ILE A 566 45.14 76.79 12.96
C ILE A 566 43.75 77.28 12.50
N SER A 567 43.59 77.43 11.18
CA SER A 567 42.29 77.68 10.53
C SER A 567 42.01 76.61 9.50
N GLY A 568 40.83 75.99 9.61
CA GLY A 568 40.50 74.86 8.73
C GLY A 568 41.53 73.72 8.83
N GLY A 569 42.13 73.49 10.01
CA GLY A 569 43.13 72.46 10.23
C GLY A 569 44.52 72.77 9.68
N THR A 570 44.79 73.99 9.26
CA THR A 570 46.09 74.40 8.71
C THR A 570 46.63 75.63 9.43
N ALA A 571 47.95 75.71 9.52
CA ALA A 571 48.69 76.90 9.94
C ALA A 571 49.69 77.32 8.85
N THR A 572 49.70 78.60 8.47
CA THR A 572 50.60 79.22 7.48
C THR A 572 51.47 80.25 8.16
N PHE A 573 52.69 80.41 7.68
CA PHE A 573 53.72 81.27 8.25
C PHE A 573 54.30 82.20 7.16
N GLU A 574 53.44 82.90 6.39
CA GLU A 574 53.83 83.66 5.19
C GLU A 574 54.73 84.84 5.46
N ASP A 575 54.62 85.51 6.59
CA ASP A 575 55.43 86.58 7.05
C ASP A 575 56.60 86.19 7.93
N LEU A 576 56.89 84.91 8.06
CA LEU A 576 57.99 84.35 8.82
C LEU A 576 59.30 84.75 8.09
N GLU A 577 60.21 85.35 8.81
CA GLU A 577 61.51 85.71 8.34
C GLU A 577 62.59 85.02 9.18
N LEU A 578 63.72 84.76 8.52
CA LEU A 578 64.85 84.13 9.18
C LEU A 578 66.08 85.08 9.14
N LEU A 579 66.53 85.48 10.32
CA LEU A 579 67.77 86.18 10.52
C LEU A 579 68.87 85.21 10.91
N ALA A 580 69.71 84.79 9.94
CA ALA A 580 70.59 83.64 10.13
C ALA A 580 71.84 83.76 9.25
N THR A 581 72.88 82.95 9.52
CA THR A 581 74.14 82.95 8.74
C THR A 581 73.98 82.24 7.40
N PRO A 582 74.28 82.86 6.25
CA PRO A 582 74.19 82.19 4.97
C PRO A 582 75.04 80.94 4.84
N GLY A 583 74.52 79.97 4.03
CA GLY A 583 75.20 78.71 3.73
C GLY A 583 75.10 77.63 4.80
N THR A 584 74.38 77.84 5.87
CA THR A 584 74.17 76.87 6.95
C THR A 584 72.84 76.18 6.80
N ASN A 585 72.74 74.87 7.12
CA ASN A 585 71.48 74.12 7.17
C ASN A 585 70.72 74.45 8.42
N TYR A 586 69.47 74.88 8.27
CA TYR A 586 68.50 75.18 9.31
C TYR A 586 67.31 74.23 9.19
N PHE A 587 66.65 74.07 10.32
CA PHE A 587 65.40 73.27 10.43
C PHE A 587 64.36 74.09 11.17
N LEU A 588 63.13 73.99 10.80
CA LEU A 588 61.99 74.49 11.56
C LEU A 588 61.28 73.34 12.28
N THR A 589 61.10 73.53 13.56
CA THR A 589 60.28 72.61 14.38
C THR A 589 58.99 73.30 14.76
N PHE A 590 57.91 72.69 14.45
CA PHE A 590 56.53 73.17 14.73
C PHE A 590 55.96 72.44 15.90
N THR A 591 55.54 73.15 16.94
CA THR A 591 54.95 72.64 18.15
C THR A 591 53.58 73.26 18.40
N SER A 592 52.65 72.51 18.84
CA SER A 592 51.35 73.07 19.27
C SER A 592 51.45 73.54 20.72
N THR A 593 50.78 74.63 21.01
CA THR A 593 50.69 75.22 22.35
C THR A 593 49.19 75.39 22.71
N GLY A 594 48.85 75.31 23.99
CA GLY A 594 47.48 75.42 24.46
C GLY A 594 46.96 74.11 25.17
N ALA A 595 45.68 73.97 25.16
CA ALA A 595 45.05 72.82 25.84
C ALA A 595 45.36 71.45 25.24
N HIS A 596 45.93 71.39 24.03
CA HIS A 596 46.27 70.20 23.27
C HIS A 596 47.71 70.19 22.82
N SER A 597 48.50 69.26 23.32
CA SER A 597 49.89 69.05 22.91
C SER A 597 49.94 67.89 21.91
N PHE A 598 50.21 68.21 20.65
CA PHE A 598 50.35 67.21 19.59
C PHE A 598 51.81 66.91 19.28
N THR A 599 52.05 65.77 18.67
CA THR A 599 53.40 65.41 18.22
C THR A 599 53.95 66.52 17.28
N SER A 600 55.16 67.04 17.60
CA SER A 600 55.84 68.09 16.81
C SER A 600 56.28 67.56 15.44
N ALA A 601 56.31 68.48 14.48
CA ALA A 601 56.83 68.22 13.13
C ALA A 601 58.13 69.03 12.89
N THR A 602 59.13 68.38 12.33
CA THR A 602 60.39 68.99 11.98
C THR A 602 60.58 69.03 10.46
N SER A 603 60.95 70.18 9.89
CA SER A 603 61.10 70.35 8.45
C SER A 603 62.33 69.62 7.90
N ASN A 604 62.38 69.51 6.56
CA ASN A 604 63.62 69.22 5.88
C ASN A 604 64.63 70.37 6.10
N ALA A 605 65.88 70.04 5.93
CA ALA A 605 66.95 71.07 5.95
C ALA A 605 66.77 72.07 4.81
N PHE A 606 67.03 73.36 5.14
CA PHE A 606 67.06 74.43 4.14
C PHE A 606 68.23 75.41 4.46
N GLN A 607 68.61 76.21 3.51
CA GLN A 607 69.68 77.18 3.64
C GLN A 607 69.15 78.61 3.58
N VAL A 608 69.98 79.58 4.04
CA VAL A 608 69.72 80.98 3.85
C VAL A 608 70.81 81.55 2.89
N ALA A 609 70.39 82.31 1.90
CA ALA A 609 71.23 82.88 0.88
C ALA A 609 71.45 84.41 1.11
#